data_81aab43f64a8169dfb3d9bcbc9351414
#
_entry.id   81aab43f64a8169dfb3d9bcbc9351414
#
_cell.length_a   1.000
_cell.length_b   1.000
_cell.length_c   1.000
_cell.angle_alpha   90.00
_cell.angle_beta   90.00
_cell.angle_gamma   90.00
#
_symmetry.space_group_name_H-M   'P 1'
#
loop_
_entity.id
_entity.type
_entity.pdbx_description
1 polymer ?
#
loop_
_entity_poly.entity_id
_entity_poly.type
_entity_poly.pdbx_seq_one_letter_code
_entity_poly.pdbx_strand_id
1 'polypeptide(L)'
;MALSQNGWRALTPTSRLLHSWVIPGDGTKLRLRNGSAGFLLVHLATRFDKRVEDLTEPVLDDWGYAYRPIRGCVALSNHASGTAMDLNATDHPLGVKDTFTPEQEQMIHKILRKYNGCIRWGGNYKGRVDEMHFEINKPMADCERVARRLLKSQRGREILKVNPGQRRVILS
;
A
#
# COMPACT_ATOMS: atom_id res chain seq x y z
N MET A 1 10.98 20.92 -3.89
CA MET A 1 10.78 19.70 -3.08
C MET A 1 10.67 18.52 -4.04
N ALA A 2 11.34 17.40 -3.75
CA ALA A 2 11.29 16.22 -4.61
C ALA A 2 9.90 15.56 -4.57
N LEU A 3 9.44 15.11 -5.73
CA LEU A 3 8.19 14.35 -5.88
C LEU A 3 8.52 12.90 -6.24
N SER A 4 7.72 11.96 -5.75
CA SER A 4 7.72 10.60 -6.24
C SER A 4 6.96 10.49 -7.56
N GLN A 5 7.08 9.35 -8.23
CA GLN A 5 6.52 9.13 -9.57
C GLN A 5 5.02 9.43 -9.68
N ASN A 6 4.26 9.18 -8.62
CA ASN A 6 2.82 9.46 -8.57
C ASN A 6 2.46 10.91 -8.21
N GLY A 7 3.45 11.81 -8.16
CA GLY A 7 3.27 13.23 -7.86
C GLY A 7 3.14 13.58 -6.38
N TRP A 8 3.25 12.60 -5.48
CA TRP A 8 3.24 12.86 -4.04
C TRP A 8 4.62 13.34 -3.57
N ARG A 9 4.63 14.27 -2.61
CA ARG A 9 5.87 14.77 -2.01
C ARG A 9 6.65 13.63 -1.35
N ALA A 10 7.90 13.45 -1.76
CA ALA A 10 8.83 12.56 -1.10
C ALA A 10 9.11 13.03 0.34
N LEU A 11 9.31 12.09 1.25
CA LEU A 11 9.47 12.32 2.68
C LEU A 11 10.89 11.97 3.11
N THR A 12 11.40 12.66 4.11
CA THR A 12 12.65 12.24 4.77
C THR A 12 12.34 11.06 5.73
N PRO A 13 13.33 10.23 6.09
CA PRO A 13 13.14 9.13 7.03
C PRO A 13 12.60 9.56 8.41
N THR A 14 12.84 10.81 8.81
CA THR A 14 12.38 11.38 10.10
C THR A 14 11.07 12.14 10.00
N SER A 15 10.42 12.11 8.83
CA SER A 15 9.17 12.86 8.61
C SER A 15 8.05 12.40 9.53
N ARG A 16 7.38 13.36 10.19
CA ARG A 16 6.17 13.12 11.00
C ARG A 16 4.96 12.70 10.16
N LEU A 17 5.07 12.79 8.83
CA LEU A 17 4.06 12.29 7.90
C LEU A 17 4.19 10.78 7.63
N LEU A 18 5.19 10.12 8.18
CA LEU A 18 5.31 8.66 8.18
C LEU A 18 4.73 8.08 9.47
N HIS A 19 4.05 6.95 9.34
CA HIS A 19 3.48 6.19 10.45
C HIS A 19 3.82 4.70 10.28
N SER A 20 4.12 4.03 11.39
CA SER A 20 4.27 2.57 11.41
C SER A 20 2.89 1.96 11.60
N TRP A 21 2.26 1.63 10.50
CA TRP A 21 0.94 1.01 10.48
C TRP A 21 1.01 -0.46 10.88
N VAL A 22 0.07 -0.90 11.68
CA VAL A 22 -0.12 -2.30 12.05
C VAL A 22 -1.27 -2.88 11.24
N ILE A 23 -1.06 -4.04 10.61
CA ILE A 23 -2.11 -4.81 9.93
C ILE A 23 -2.90 -5.60 11.00
N PRO A 24 -4.23 -5.48 11.07
CA PRO A 24 -5.02 -6.21 12.04
C PRO A 24 -5.02 -7.72 11.79
N GLY A 25 -4.74 -8.48 12.81
CA GLY A 25 -4.79 -9.95 12.78
C GLY A 25 -3.41 -10.57 12.90
N ASP A 26 -2.51 -10.28 12.00
CA ASP A 26 -1.15 -10.80 11.96
C ASP A 26 -0.13 -9.94 12.74
N GLY A 27 -0.37 -8.64 12.83
CA GLY A 27 0.53 -7.70 13.50
C GLY A 27 1.68 -7.18 12.64
N THR A 28 1.75 -7.56 11.37
CA THR A 28 2.72 -7.04 10.39
C THR A 28 2.71 -5.52 10.38
N LYS A 29 3.89 -4.91 10.31
CA LYS A 29 4.07 -3.47 10.36
C LYS A 29 4.60 -2.94 9.04
N LEU A 30 3.85 -2.01 8.46
CA LEU A 30 4.25 -1.28 7.26
C LEU A 30 4.50 0.19 7.60
N ARG A 31 5.66 0.71 7.26
CA ARG A 31 5.94 2.13 7.40
C ARG A 31 5.43 2.87 6.17
N LEU A 32 4.32 3.58 6.32
CA LEU A 32 3.63 4.26 5.22
C LEU A 32 3.30 5.71 5.61
N ARG A 33 2.85 6.49 4.62
CA ARG A 33 2.31 7.82 4.88
C ARG A 33 1.13 7.75 5.85
N ASN A 34 1.05 8.68 6.80
CA ASN A 34 -0.10 8.80 7.69
C ASN A 34 -1.37 9.24 6.92
N GLY A 35 -2.52 9.17 7.57
CA GLY A 35 -3.79 9.61 6.98
C GLY A 35 -4.34 8.67 5.90
N SER A 36 -5.04 9.23 4.94
CA SER A 36 -5.86 8.47 3.98
C SER A 36 -5.05 7.53 3.10
N ALA A 37 -3.86 7.92 2.64
CA ALA A 37 -3.04 7.08 1.77
C ALA A 37 -2.59 5.79 2.49
N GLY A 38 -1.98 5.91 3.67
CA GLY A 38 -1.57 4.74 4.46
C GLY A 38 -2.76 3.89 4.88
N PHE A 39 -3.88 4.51 5.28
CA PHE A 39 -5.10 3.78 5.61
C PHE A 39 -5.60 2.92 4.44
N LEU A 40 -5.63 3.45 3.22
CA LEU A 40 -6.08 2.69 2.04
C LEU A 40 -5.15 1.51 1.73
N LEU A 41 -3.85 1.70 1.83
CA LEU A 41 -2.86 0.64 1.62
C LEU A 41 -2.99 -0.46 2.69
N VAL A 42 -3.08 -0.10 3.97
CA VAL A 42 -3.29 -1.07 5.05
C VAL A 42 -4.64 -1.77 4.94
N HIS A 43 -5.69 -1.06 4.50
CA HIS A 43 -6.99 -1.67 4.25
C HIS A 43 -6.92 -2.71 3.12
N LEU A 44 -6.09 -2.45 2.08
CA LEU A 44 -5.81 -3.43 1.04
C LEU A 44 -4.99 -4.60 1.61
N ALA A 45 -3.87 -4.34 2.29
CA ALA A 45 -3.02 -5.37 2.87
C ALA A 45 -3.80 -6.32 3.80
N THR A 46 -4.67 -5.79 4.67
CA THR A 46 -5.58 -6.61 5.51
C THR A 46 -6.51 -7.51 4.70
N ARG A 47 -6.89 -7.10 3.48
CA ARG A 47 -7.72 -7.95 2.60
C ARG A 47 -6.89 -8.95 1.84
N PHE A 48 -5.71 -8.55 1.42
CA PHE A 48 -4.73 -9.41 0.76
C PHE A 48 -4.37 -10.59 1.66
N ASP A 49 -3.93 -10.30 2.89
CA ASP A 49 -3.62 -11.28 3.93
C ASP A 49 -4.74 -12.34 4.09
N LYS A 50 -5.99 -11.91 4.16
CA LYS A 50 -7.13 -12.81 4.40
C LYS A 50 -7.67 -13.53 3.17
N ARG A 51 -7.29 -13.16 1.96
CA ARG A 51 -7.97 -13.60 0.74
C ARG A 51 -7.06 -14.00 -0.39
N VAL A 52 -5.81 -13.62 -0.35
CA VAL A 52 -4.83 -13.87 -1.40
C VAL A 52 -3.72 -14.73 -0.84
N GLU A 53 -2.94 -14.19 0.09
CA GLU A 53 -1.80 -14.86 0.72
C GLU A 53 -1.57 -14.32 2.12
N ASP A 54 -1.07 -15.19 3.00
CA ASP A 54 -0.63 -14.84 4.35
C ASP A 54 0.63 -13.95 4.28
N LEU A 55 0.64 -12.86 5.03
CA LEU A 55 1.77 -11.92 5.08
C LEU A 55 2.83 -12.28 6.13
N THR A 56 2.59 -13.32 6.93
CA THR A 56 3.54 -13.76 7.98
C THR A 56 4.34 -15.00 7.59
N GLU A 57 3.93 -15.69 6.54
CA GLU A 57 4.50 -16.97 6.11
C GLU A 57 5.04 -16.90 4.67
N PRO A 58 6.16 -17.55 4.37
CA PRO A 58 7.12 -18.13 5.32
C PRO A 58 8.14 -17.13 5.87
N VAL A 59 8.15 -15.89 5.35
CA VAL A 59 9.14 -14.84 5.68
C VAL A 59 8.45 -13.50 5.82
N LEU A 60 8.93 -12.66 6.73
CA LEU A 60 8.49 -11.26 6.86
C LEU A 60 9.25 -10.39 5.84
N ASP A 61 8.71 -10.24 4.66
CA ASP A 61 9.33 -9.56 3.53
C ASP A 61 8.45 -8.47 2.89
N ASP A 62 7.54 -7.92 3.71
CA ASP A 62 6.70 -6.79 3.31
C ASP A 62 7.41 -5.46 3.49
N TRP A 63 7.33 -4.59 2.50
CA TRP A 63 8.04 -3.32 2.46
C TRP A 63 7.10 -2.12 2.31
N GLY A 64 7.37 -1.07 3.05
CA GLY A 64 6.69 0.22 2.93
C GLY A 64 7.63 1.32 2.45
N TYR A 65 7.80 2.37 3.27
CA TYR A 65 8.63 3.52 2.96
C TYR A 65 10.10 3.16 2.73
N ALA A 66 10.63 3.63 1.60
CA ALA A 66 12.06 3.61 1.28
C ALA A 66 12.41 4.82 0.41
N TYR A 67 13.34 5.66 0.88
CA TYR A 67 13.82 6.81 0.10
C TYR A 67 14.85 6.34 -0.92
N ARG A 68 14.38 5.96 -2.10
CA ARG A 68 15.23 5.47 -3.19
C ARG A 68 14.66 5.84 -4.56
N PRO A 69 15.52 6.00 -5.59
CA PRO A 69 15.06 6.07 -6.96
C PRO A 69 14.45 4.73 -7.40
N ILE A 70 13.66 4.78 -8.45
CA ILE A 70 13.21 3.59 -9.17
C ILE A 70 14.44 2.90 -9.77
N ARG A 71 14.55 1.58 -9.64
CA ARG A 71 15.69 0.83 -10.15
C ARG A 71 15.85 1.05 -11.67
N GLY A 72 17.00 1.62 -12.08
CA GLY A 72 17.31 1.97 -13.47
C GLY A 72 16.75 3.34 -13.93
N CYS A 73 16.28 4.19 -13.00
CA CYS A 73 15.74 5.51 -13.30
C CYS A 73 16.19 6.56 -12.26
N VAL A 74 16.21 7.84 -12.63
CA VAL A 74 16.47 8.96 -11.71
C VAL A 74 15.22 9.38 -10.91
N ALA A 75 14.03 9.01 -11.37
CA ALA A 75 12.78 9.34 -10.70
C ALA A 75 12.68 8.61 -9.35
N LEU A 76 12.16 9.31 -8.32
CA LEU A 76 11.93 8.70 -7.01
C LEU A 76 10.76 7.72 -7.07
N SER A 77 10.98 6.56 -6.46
CA SER A 77 9.92 5.56 -6.26
C SER A 77 8.79 6.11 -5.37
N ASN A 78 7.58 5.59 -5.54
CA ASN A 78 6.43 5.92 -4.69
C ASN A 78 6.60 5.46 -3.24
N HIS A 79 7.52 4.55 -2.95
CA HIS A 79 7.98 4.25 -1.59
C HIS A 79 8.58 5.49 -0.92
N ALA A 80 9.27 6.39 -1.66
CA ALA A 80 9.87 7.60 -1.09
C ALA A 80 8.85 8.62 -0.56
N SER A 81 7.59 8.54 -0.97
CA SER A 81 6.48 9.33 -0.42
C SER A 81 5.66 8.58 0.64
N GLY A 82 6.00 7.32 0.92
CA GLY A 82 5.24 6.43 1.80
C GLY A 82 3.86 6.05 1.22
N THR A 83 3.73 6.08 -0.10
CA THR A 83 2.48 5.82 -0.83
C THR A 83 2.53 4.55 -1.68
N ALA A 84 3.46 3.66 -1.37
CA ALA A 84 3.57 2.33 -1.96
C ALA A 84 3.95 1.30 -0.91
N MET A 85 3.64 0.05 -1.18
CA MET A 85 4.05 -1.12 -0.42
C MET A 85 4.30 -2.30 -1.35
N ASP A 86 5.21 -3.16 -0.97
CA ASP A 86 5.47 -4.46 -1.57
C ASP A 86 5.02 -5.53 -0.56
N LEU A 87 4.27 -6.53 -1.00
CA LEU A 87 3.74 -7.62 -0.20
C LEU A 87 4.32 -8.95 -0.70
N ASN A 88 4.76 -9.82 0.22
CA ASN A 88 5.40 -11.10 -0.06
C ASN A 88 6.48 -10.99 -1.17
N ALA A 89 7.40 -10.04 -0.98
CA ALA A 89 8.35 -9.61 -2.02
C ALA A 89 9.29 -10.72 -2.50
N THR A 90 9.56 -11.71 -1.66
CA THR A 90 10.40 -12.87 -2.00
C THR A 90 9.70 -13.79 -2.97
N ASP A 91 8.39 -13.97 -2.85
CA ASP A 91 7.58 -14.86 -3.69
C ASP A 91 7.22 -14.22 -5.03
N HIS A 92 7.21 -12.87 -5.08
CA HIS A 92 6.83 -12.08 -6.27
C HIS A 92 7.96 -11.17 -6.76
N PRO A 93 9.13 -11.71 -7.20
CA PRO A 93 10.30 -10.89 -7.50
C PRO A 93 10.06 -9.93 -8.68
N LEU A 94 10.61 -8.73 -8.57
CA LEU A 94 10.51 -7.70 -9.60
C LEU A 94 10.89 -8.19 -11.00
N GLY A 95 9.98 -8.09 -11.95
CA GLY A 95 10.15 -8.49 -13.34
C GLY A 95 9.78 -9.95 -13.64
N VAL A 96 9.42 -10.72 -12.62
CA VAL A 96 8.84 -12.06 -12.79
C VAL A 96 7.33 -11.92 -12.94
N LYS A 97 6.74 -12.70 -13.84
CA LYS A 97 5.30 -12.72 -14.14
C LYS A 97 4.67 -14.03 -13.69
N ASP A 98 3.36 -13.97 -13.52
CA ASP A 98 2.54 -15.14 -13.24
C ASP A 98 2.97 -15.87 -11.96
N THR A 99 3.36 -15.08 -10.95
CA THR A 99 3.74 -15.59 -9.63
C THR A 99 2.52 -15.85 -8.74
N PHE A 100 1.37 -15.20 -9.04
CA PHE A 100 0.08 -15.53 -8.45
C PHE A 100 -0.69 -16.57 -9.28
N THR A 101 -1.51 -17.39 -8.63
CA THR A 101 -2.47 -18.23 -9.36
C THR A 101 -3.55 -17.35 -10.02
N PRO A 102 -4.25 -17.86 -11.06
CA PRO A 102 -5.34 -17.12 -11.71
C PRO A 102 -6.44 -16.70 -10.71
N GLU A 103 -6.72 -17.50 -9.69
CA GLU A 103 -7.71 -17.22 -8.66
C GLU A 103 -7.25 -16.10 -7.72
N GLN A 104 -5.96 -16.10 -7.35
CA GLN A 104 -5.35 -15.04 -6.54
C GLN A 104 -5.36 -13.71 -7.30
N GLU A 105 -4.95 -13.71 -8.56
CA GLU A 105 -4.97 -12.52 -9.42
C GLU A 105 -6.40 -11.96 -9.56
N GLN A 106 -7.38 -12.83 -9.80
CA GLN A 106 -8.79 -12.46 -9.85
C GLN A 106 -9.26 -11.82 -8.54
N MET A 107 -8.79 -12.34 -7.40
CA MET A 107 -9.09 -11.79 -6.09
C MET A 107 -8.43 -10.43 -5.87
N ILE A 108 -7.17 -10.24 -6.30
CA ILE A 108 -6.48 -8.94 -6.27
C ILE A 108 -7.31 -7.91 -7.05
N HIS A 109 -7.72 -8.20 -8.27
CA HIS A 109 -8.56 -7.31 -9.07
C HIS A 109 -9.92 -7.01 -8.39
N LYS A 110 -10.53 -8.00 -7.74
CA LYS A 110 -11.77 -7.81 -6.96
C LYS A 110 -11.55 -6.88 -5.76
N ILE A 111 -10.41 -6.98 -5.10
CA ILE A 111 -10.03 -6.11 -4.00
C ILE A 111 -9.83 -4.68 -4.50
N LEU A 112 -9.07 -4.49 -5.59
CA LEU A 112 -8.74 -3.19 -6.16
C LEU A 112 -9.97 -2.36 -6.57
N ARG A 113 -11.03 -3.01 -7.07
CA ARG A 113 -12.29 -2.32 -7.42
C ARG A 113 -12.91 -1.51 -6.28
N LYS A 114 -12.60 -1.86 -5.03
CA LYS A 114 -13.14 -1.15 -3.84
C LYS A 114 -12.55 0.24 -3.63
N TYR A 115 -11.42 0.53 -4.26
CA TYR A 115 -10.67 1.77 -4.04
C TYR A 115 -10.88 2.82 -5.12
N ASN A 116 -11.79 2.60 -6.08
CA ASN A 116 -12.13 3.55 -7.15
C ASN A 116 -10.90 4.08 -7.90
N GLY A 117 -9.93 3.21 -8.18
CA GLY A 117 -8.69 3.56 -8.85
C GLY A 117 -7.68 4.34 -8.00
N CYS A 118 -7.92 4.50 -6.69
CA CYS A 118 -6.94 5.12 -5.78
C CYS A 118 -5.71 4.26 -5.58
N ILE A 119 -5.82 2.96 -5.75
CA ILE A 119 -4.68 2.03 -5.69
C ILE A 119 -4.57 1.32 -7.03
N ARG A 120 -3.36 1.21 -7.54
CA ARG A 120 -3.01 0.35 -8.67
C ARG A 120 -2.02 -0.74 -8.24
N TRP A 121 -2.00 -1.82 -8.99
CA TRP A 121 -1.15 -2.98 -8.80
C TRP A 121 -0.09 -3.06 -9.90
N GLY A 122 1.15 -3.34 -9.52
CA GLY A 122 2.27 -3.44 -10.46
C GLY A 122 2.23 -4.67 -11.36
N GLY A 123 1.41 -5.69 -11.05
CA GLY A 123 1.11 -6.80 -11.96
C GLY A 123 0.45 -6.35 -13.26
N ASN A 124 -0.22 -5.19 -13.28
CA ASN A 124 -0.83 -4.60 -14.46
C ASN A 124 0.11 -3.69 -15.27
N TYR A 125 1.39 -3.58 -14.94
CA TYR A 125 2.32 -2.72 -15.66
C TYR A 125 2.61 -3.27 -17.06
N LYS A 126 2.53 -2.38 -18.06
CA LYS A 126 2.84 -2.75 -19.47
C LYS A 126 4.34 -2.95 -19.73
N GLY A 127 5.18 -2.38 -18.88
CA GLY A 127 6.63 -2.51 -18.95
C GLY A 127 7.14 -3.62 -18.05
N ARG A 128 8.03 -3.27 -17.12
CA ARG A 128 8.54 -4.21 -16.14
C ARG A 128 7.47 -4.48 -15.10
N VAL A 129 6.97 -5.70 -15.05
CA VAL A 129 5.97 -6.17 -14.11
C VAL A 129 6.55 -6.18 -12.68
N ASP A 130 5.71 -5.88 -11.70
CA ASP A 130 6.07 -5.82 -10.28
C ASP A 130 4.88 -6.30 -9.44
N GLU A 131 4.74 -7.63 -9.34
CA GLU A 131 3.53 -8.25 -8.77
C GLU A 131 3.41 -8.06 -7.26
N MET A 132 4.52 -7.88 -6.53
CA MET A 132 4.50 -7.52 -5.11
C MET A 132 3.96 -6.11 -4.85
N HIS A 133 4.01 -5.20 -5.84
CA HIS A 133 3.89 -3.76 -5.68
C HIS A 133 2.46 -3.23 -5.77
N PHE A 134 2.02 -2.53 -4.73
CA PHE A 134 0.77 -1.78 -4.67
C PHE A 134 1.03 -0.32 -4.32
N GLU A 135 0.42 0.63 -5.04
CA GLU A 135 0.69 2.04 -4.83
C GLU A 135 -0.53 2.94 -5.00
N ILE A 136 -0.49 4.09 -4.34
CA ILE A 136 -1.48 5.15 -4.53
C ILE A 136 -1.32 5.74 -5.94
N ASN A 137 -2.44 5.82 -6.67
CA ASN A 137 -2.49 6.27 -8.06
C ASN A 137 -3.38 7.52 -8.27
N LYS A 138 -3.84 8.14 -7.20
CA LYS A 138 -4.72 9.32 -7.22
C LYS A 138 -4.25 10.40 -6.27
N PRO A 139 -4.65 11.66 -6.49
CA PRO A 139 -4.40 12.75 -5.56
C PRO A 139 -5.03 12.51 -4.19
N MET A 140 -4.55 13.28 -3.20
CA MET A 140 -4.99 13.17 -1.79
C MET A 140 -6.51 13.28 -1.64
N ALA A 141 -7.16 14.24 -2.29
CA ALA A 141 -8.62 14.45 -2.18
C ALA A 141 -9.44 13.22 -2.58
N ASP A 142 -9.02 12.49 -3.60
CA ASP A 142 -9.68 11.24 -4.01
C ASP A 142 -9.48 10.13 -2.97
N CYS A 143 -8.26 10.01 -2.45
CA CYS A 143 -7.94 9.07 -1.39
C CYS A 143 -8.74 9.35 -0.12
N GLU A 144 -8.90 10.61 0.28
CA GLU A 144 -9.71 11.02 1.44
C GLU A 144 -11.17 10.62 1.27
N ARG A 145 -11.75 10.85 0.10
CA ARG A 145 -13.14 10.47 -0.18
C ARG A 145 -13.36 8.97 -0.01
N VAL A 146 -12.47 8.16 -0.54
CA VAL A 146 -12.57 6.70 -0.44
C VAL A 146 -12.28 6.24 1.00
N ALA A 147 -11.26 6.81 1.66
CA ALA A 147 -10.94 6.48 3.04
C ALA A 147 -12.12 6.78 3.99
N ARG A 148 -12.74 7.97 3.91
CA ARG A 148 -13.92 8.36 4.71
C ARG A 148 -15.07 7.36 4.56
N ARG A 149 -15.30 6.83 3.36
CA ARG A 149 -16.30 5.77 3.12
C ARG A 149 -15.90 4.46 3.83
N LEU A 150 -14.63 4.03 3.69
CA LEU A 150 -14.15 2.75 4.21
C LEU A 150 -13.97 2.75 5.73
N LEU A 151 -13.74 3.91 6.36
CA LEU A 151 -13.67 4.04 7.82
C LEU A 151 -14.93 3.51 8.53
N LYS A 152 -16.10 3.60 7.89
CA LYS A 152 -17.37 3.15 8.44
C LYS A 152 -17.54 1.63 8.41
N SER A 153 -16.71 0.92 7.64
CA SER A 153 -16.76 -0.54 7.54
C SER A 153 -16.20 -1.21 8.82
N GLN A 154 -16.56 -2.47 9.04
CA GLN A 154 -15.99 -3.25 10.14
C GLN A 154 -14.46 -3.26 10.06
N ARG A 155 -13.87 -3.57 8.89
CA ARG A 155 -12.42 -3.58 8.69
C ARG A 155 -11.79 -2.21 8.94
N GLY A 156 -12.42 -1.12 8.50
CA GLY A 156 -11.93 0.23 8.80
C GLY A 156 -11.84 0.48 10.30
N ARG A 157 -12.82 0.03 11.08
CA ARG A 157 -12.80 0.14 12.55
C ARG A 157 -11.70 -0.73 13.19
N GLU A 158 -11.50 -1.95 12.69
CA GLU A 158 -10.44 -2.86 13.14
C GLU A 158 -9.06 -2.24 12.92
N ILE A 159 -8.81 -1.68 11.73
CA ILE A 159 -7.55 -0.98 11.43
C ILE A 159 -7.31 0.19 12.39
N LEU A 160 -8.33 1.01 12.64
CA LEU A 160 -8.20 2.17 13.52
C LEU A 160 -8.01 1.79 14.99
N LYS A 161 -8.51 0.63 15.41
CA LYS A 161 -8.32 0.12 16.78
C LYS A 161 -6.84 -0.16 17.07
N VAL A 162 -6.11 -0.72 16.11
CA VAL A 162 -4.68 -1.04 16.24
C VAL A 162 -3.75 0.09 15.77
N ASN A 163 -4.30 1.14 15.16
CA ASN A 163 -3.58 2.33 14.71
C ASN A 163 -4.18 3.61 15.34
N PRO A 164 -4.02 3.80 16.66
CA PRO A 164 -4.62 4.93 17.36
C PRO A 164 -4.12 6.27 16.81
N GLY A 165 -4.99 7.29 16.83
CA GLY A 165 -4.70 8.63 16.31
C GLY A 165 -4.93 8.80 14.80
N GLN A 166 -4.89 7.74 13.99
CA GLN A 166 -5.03 7.85 12.53
C GLN A 166 -6.43 8.30 12.09
N ARG A 167 -7.47 7.99 12.85
CA ARG A 167 -8.82 8.48 12.57
C ARG A 167 -8.87 10.01 12.50
N ARG A 168 -8.22 10.70 13.45
CA ARG A 168 -8.17 12.16 13.48
C ARG A 168 -7.43 12.72 12.25
N VAL A 169 -6.29 12.09 11.87
CA VAL A 169 -5.51 12.51 10.71
C VAL A 169 -6.27 12.32 9.39
N ILE A 170 -7.11 11.27 9.28
CA ILE A 170 -7.91 11.02 8.06
C ILE A 170 -9.10 11.97 7.96
N LEU A 171 -9.63 12.44 9.09
CA LEU A 171 -10.83 13.28 9.13
C LEU A 171 -10.53 14.78 9.22
N SER A 172 -9.26 15.17 9.47
CA SER A 172 -8.81 16.56 9.39
C SER A 172 -8.69 17.02 7.95
#